data_ab53ce6695331fa34002ed7621ca0d0d
#
_entry.id   ab53ce6695331fa34002ed7621ca0d0d
#
_cell.length_a   1.000
_cell.length_b   1.000
_cell.length_c   1.000
_cell.angle_alpha   90.00
_cell.angle_beta   90.00
_cell.angle_gamma   90.00
#
_symmetry.space_group_name_H-M   'P 1'
#
loop_
_entity.id
_entity.type
_entity.pdbx_description
1 polymer ?
#
loop_
_entity_poly.entity_id
_entity_poly.type
_entity_poly.pdbx_seq_one_letter_code
_entity_poly.pdbx_strand_id
1 'polypeptide(L)'
;LCSNLDPQSIFPLEKKDVPFEISLGTPLSKEGMIQIALNIISIPKNAPVDQLLHIVNSPHIKSGRGNENERNAFQTRILKEGFLTVNLEQTKKLFIEESSSEIKKVIDLLIDIARNNGNQSPSLWAKTFSKLLKNLGWIFDSEKSFSSHEIQCLTSWNECLDDLASLDMFNGKIPRDEVTKELQQITSNKLFQVKTKEQSIQ
;
A
#
# COMPACT_ATOMS: atom_id res chain seq x y z
N LEU A 1 7.89 28.24 -72.05
CA LEU A 1 8.35 26.94 -71.57
C LEU A 1 8.49 27.03 -70.07
N CYS A 2 7.36 26.86 -69.35
CA CYS A 2 7.33 26.75 -67.94
C CYS A 2 7.31 25.27 -67.55
N SER A 3 8.38 24.77 -66.99
CA SER A 3 8.49 23.42 -66.44
C SER A 3 7.87 23.35 -65.04
N ASN A 4 6.89 22.49 -64.94
CA ASN A 4 6.23 22.11 -63.68
C ASN A 4 7.24 21.52 -62.70
N LEU A 5 7.46 22.18 -61.58
CA LEU A 5 8.10 21.60 -60.39
C LEU A 5 6.99 21.08 -59.48
N ASP A 6 6.99 19.76 -59.35
CA ASP A 6 6.10 19.02 -58.44
C ASP A 6 6.44 19.35 -56.98
N PRO A 7 5.49 19.86 -56.15
CA PRO A 7 5.77 20.26 -54.76
C PRO A 7 5.90 19.11 -53.76
N GLN A 8 5.87 17.83 -54.21
CA GLN A 8 5.79 16.69 -53.31
C GLN A 8 7.10 15.96 -53.01
N SER A 9 8.24 16.49 -53.43
CA SER A 9 9.52 15.77 -53.25
C SER A 9 10.48 16.39 -52.23
N ILE A 10 9.98 17.19 -51.29
CA ILE A 10 10.83 17.74 -50.24
C ILE A 10 10.35 17.25 -48.88
N PHE A 11 11.13 16.32 -48.32
CA PHE A 11 11.11 15.70 -47.01
C PHE A 11 10.10 14.56 -46.78
N PRO A 12 10.54 13.32 -46.83
CA PRO A 12 9.94 12.29 -46.00
C PRO A 12 10.34 12.57 -44.56
N LEU A 13 9.45 13.18 -43.78
CA LEU A 13 9.53 13.07 -42.35
C LEU A 13 9.24 11.61 -42.02
N GLU A 14 10.27 10.77 -41.96
CA GLU A 14 10.23 9.54 -41.20
C GLU A 14 9.82 9.96 -39.77
N LYS A 15 8.56 9.71 -39.42
CA LYS A 15 8.16 9.62 -38.05
C LYS A 15 9.01 8.52 -37.41
N LYS A 16 10.19 8.88 -36.89
CA LYS A 16 10.79 8.13 -35.81
C LYS A 16 9.81 8.27 -34.64
N ASP A 17 9.03 7.23 -34.46
CA ASP A 17 8.35 7.00 -33.19
C ASP A 17 9.46 6.95 -32.13
N VAL A 18 9.73 8.08 -31.52
CA VAL A 18 10.56 8.18 -30.33
C VAL A 18 9.63 7.82 -29.19
N PRO A 19 9.73 6.64 -28.58
CA PRO A 19 8.94 6.31 -27.41
C PRO A 19 9.53 7.06 -26.22
N PHE A 20 9.38 8.37 -26.19
CA PHE A 20 9.53 9.13 -24.96
C PHE A 20 8.19 9.14 -24.24
N GLU A 21 7.82 8.03 -23.62
CA GLU A 21 6.97 8.10 -22.44
C GLU A 21 7.81 8.77 -21.35
N ILE A 22 7.68 10.09 -21.23
CA ILE A 22 8.07 10.79 -20.01
C ILE A 22 7.01 10.40 -18.99
N SER A 23 7.17 9.25 -18.36
CA SER A 23 6.42 8.90 -17.18
C SER A 23 6.86 9.87 -16.10
N LEU A 24 6.03 10.85 -15.80
CA LEU A 24 6.25 11.80 -14.70
C LEU A 24 6.27 11.13 -13.33
N GLY A 25 6.12 9.81 -13.27
CA GLY A 25 5.94 9.04 -12.05
C GLY A 25 4.55 9.25 -11.45
N THR A 26 4.16 8.35 -10.58
CA THR A 26 2.91 8.45 -9.81
C THR A 26 3.24 8.64 -8.34
N PRO A 27 2.37 9.31 -7.53
CA PRO A 27 2.56 9.32 -6.08
C PRO A 27 2.68 7.91 -5.53
N LEU A 28 3.67 7.67 -4.67
CA LEU A 28 3.90 6.36 -4.07
C LEU A 28 2.67 5.84 -3.32
N SER A 29 1.88 6.75 -2.73
CA SER A 29 0.61 6.42 -2.05
C SER A 29 -0.44 5.77 -2.96
N LYS A 30 -0.29 5.82 -4.30
CA LYS A 30 -1.20 5.17 -5.26
C LYS A 30 -0.81 3.74 -5.60
N GLU A 31 0.38 3.29 -5.21
CA GLU A 31 0.79 1.90 -5.37
C GLU A 31 -0.04 0.98 -4.46
N GLY A 32 -0.61 -0.09 -5.03
CA GLY A 32 -1.56 -0.97 -4.32
C GLY A 32 -1.02 -1.52 -2.99
N MET A 33 0.25 -1.93 -2.97
CA MET A 33 0.90 -2.41 -1.75
C MET A 33 1.05 -1.31 -0.68
N ILE A 34 1.29 -0.06 -1.09
CA ILE A 34 1.42 1.08 -0.17
C ILE A 34 0.04 1.50 0.34
N GLN A 35 -0.99 1.47 -0.50
CA GLN A 35 -2.37 1.72 -0.08
C GLN A 35 -2.81 0.75 1.02
N ILE A 36 -2.47 -0.53 0.90
CA ILE A 36 -2.77 -1.51 1.95
C ILE A 36 -2.00 -1.19 3.24
N ALA A 37 -0.73 -0.84 3.17
CA ALA A 37 0.04 -0.44 4.35
C ALA A 37 -0.60 0.77 5.04
N LEU A 38 -0.96 1.81 4.29
CA LEU A 38 -1.63 3.00 4.81
C LEU A 38 -3.01 2.66 5.41
N ASN A 39 -3.81 1.80 4.77
CA ASN A 39 -5.11 1.35 5.29
C ASN A 39 -4.96 0.59 6.61
N ILE A 40 -3.94 -0.25 6.73
CA ILE A 40 -3.67 -1.01 7.96
C ILE A 40 -3.31 -0.08 9.12
N ILE A 41 -2.38 0.85 8.91
CA ILE A 41 -1.90 1.73 10.00
C ILE A 41 -2.94 2.79 10.41
N SER A 42 -3.86 3.14 9.50
CA SER A 42 -4.92 4.14 9.74
C SER A 42 -6.23 3.54 10.24
N ILE A 43 -6.35 2.20 10.34
CA ILE A 43 -7.62 1.56 10.66
C ILE A 43 -8.19 2.06 11.99
N PRO A 44 -9.45 2.54 12.02
CA PRO A 44 -10.09 2.96 13.27
C PRO A 44 -10.66 1.77 14.04
N LYS A 45 -10.98 1.97 15.32
CA LYS A 45 -11.63 0.94 16.15
C LYS A 45 -12.99 0.50 15.57
N ASN A 46 -13.76 1.45 15.06
CA ASN A 46 -14.98 1.20 14.28
C ASN A 46 -14.60 1.37 12.81
N ALA A 47 -14.20 0.27 12.19
CA ALA A 47 -13.67 0.26 10.83
C ALA A 47 -14.80 0.27 9.79
N PRO A 48 -14.68 1.04 8.70
CA PRO A 48 -15.50 0.82 7.51
C PRO A 48 -15.38 -0.63 7.02
N VAL A 49 -16.50 -1.25 6.67
CA VAL A 49 -16.50 -2.65 6.23
C VAL A 49 -15.66 -2.85 4.98
N ASP A 50 -15.74 -1.93 4.03
CA ASP A 50 -14.93 -1.93 2.80
C ASP A 50 -13.44 -1.87 3.10
N GLN A 51 -12.99 -1.02 4.04
CA GLN A 51 -11.58 -0.94 4.46
C GLN A 51 -11.12 -2.27 5.08
N LEU A 52 -11.92 -2.85 5.98
CA LEU A 52 -11.59 -4.12 6.63
C LEU A 52 -11.48 -5.26 5.60
N LEU A 53 -12.46 -5.37 4.70
CA LEU A 53 -12.48 -6.40 3.65
C LEU A 53 -11.35 -6.20 2.65
N HIS A 54 -11.02 -4.95 2.30
CA HIS A 54 -9.87 -4.64 1.45
C HIS A 54 -8.56 -5.11 2.08
N ILE A 55 -8.38 -4.92 3.38
CA ILE A 55 -7.21 -5.41 4.10
C ILE A 55 -7.19 -6.95 4.10
N VAL A 56 -8.25 -7.60 4.58
CA VAL A 56 -8.29 -9.07 4.76
C VAL A 56 -8.10 -9.82 3.43
N ASN A 57 -8.61 -9.28 2.33
CA ASN A 57 -8.53 -9.90 1.00
C ASN A 57 -7.27 -9.49 0.22
N SER A 58 -6.45 -8.58 0.75
CA SER A 58 -5.29 -8.08 0.01
C SER A 58 -4.25 -9.17 -0.25
N PRO A 59 -3.77 -9.34 -1.49
CA PRO A 59 -2.70 -10.27 -1.82
C PRO A 59 -1.35 -9.88 -1.22
N HIS A 60 -1.23 -8.66 -0.71
CA HIS A 60 0.00 -8.13 -0.10
C HIS A 60 0.18 -8.52 1.37
N ILE A 61 -0.82 -9.18 1.98
CA ILE A 61 -0.71 -9.71 3.35
C ILE A 61 -1.00 -11.22 3.39
N LYS A 62 -0.63 -11.86 4.48
CA LYS A 62 -0.70 -13.31 4.59
C LYS A 62 -2.12 -13.85 4.49
N SER A 63 -3.12 -13.19 5.09
CA SER A 63 -4.52 -13.63 5.02
C SER A 63 -5.05 -13.64 3.59
N GLY A 64 -4.71 -12.65 2.79
CA GLY A 64 -5.17 -12.53 1.40
C GLY A 64 -4.60 -13.61 0.48
N ARG A 65 -3.48 -14.23 0.88
CA ARG A 65 -2.85 -15.38 0.18
C ARG A 65 -3.27 -16.73 0.74
N GLY A 66 -4.02 -16.73 1.84
CA GLY A 66 -4.49 -17.94 2.51
C GLY A 66 -5.72 -18.57 1.87
N ASN A 67 -6.48 -19.31 2.65
CA ASN A 67 -7.64 -20.06 2.20
C ASN A 67 -8.78 -19.13 1.68
N GLU A 68 -9.07 -19.22 0.38
CA GLU A 68 -10.07 -18.41 -0.28
C GLU A 68 -11.51 -18.69 0.25
N ASN A 69 -11.82 -19.94 0.55
CA ASN A 69 -13.14 -20.31 1.07
C ASN A 69 -13.42 -19.64 2.41
N GLU A 70 -12.41 -19.54 3.28
CA GLU A 70 -12.53 -18.87 4.57
C GLU A 70 -12.70 -17.35 4.42
N ARG A 71 -11.96 -16.74 3.49
CA ARG A 71 -12.14 -15.31 3.18
C ARG A 71 -13.52 -15.02 2.66
N ASN A 72 -14.01 -15.85 1.72
CA ASN A 72 -15.35 -15.72 1.15
C ASN A 72 -16.43 -15.93 2.21
N ALA A 73 -16.27 -16.88 3.12
CA ALA A 73 -17.19 -17.10 4.24
C ALA A 73 -17.20 -15.90 5.20
N PHE A 74 -16.02 -15.38 5.57
CA PHE A 74 -15.89 -14.19 6.41
C PHE A 74 -16.53 -12.96 5.76
N GLN A 75 -16.22 -12.69 4.49
CA GLN A 75 -16.80 -11.60 3.73
C GLN A 75 -18.32 -11.72 3.63
N THR A 76 -18.83 -12.90 3.27
CA THR A 76 -20.27 -13.13 3.15
C THR A 76 -20.99 -12.88 4.47
N ARG A 77 -20.41 -13.30 5.58
CA ARG A 77 -20.97 -13.12 6.92
C ARG A 77 -21.05 -11.64 7.31
N ILE A 78 -19.95 -10.88 7.11
CA ILE A 78 -19.95 -9.43 7.38
C ILE A 78 -20.96 -8.69 6.50
N LEU A 79 -21.02 -9.00 5.20
CA LEU A 79 -21.90 -8.31 4.27
C LEU A 79 -23.39 -8.63 4.53
N LYS A 80 -23.73 -9.84 5.02
CA LYS A 80 -25.11 -10.20 5.40
C LYS A 80 -25.66 -9.35 6.54
N GLU A 81 -24.82 -8.85 7.45
CA GLU A 81 -25.24 -7.99 8.54
C GLU A 81 -25.64 -6.58 8.08
N GLY A 82 -25.26 -6.17 6.85
CA GLY A 82 -25.63 -4.88 6.25
C GLY A 82 -25.02 -3.66 6.94
N PHE A 83 -23.99 -3.83 7.79
CA PHE A 83 -23.34 -2.73 8.47
C PHE A 83 -22.41 -1.98 7.51
N LEU A 84 -22.37 -0.64 7.61
CA LEU A 84 -21.37 0.19 6.94
C LEU A 84 -20.04 0.23 7.71
N THR A 85 -20.12 0.10 9.03
CA THR A 85 -18.95 0.08 9.93
C THR A 85 -19.10 -1.06 10.91
N VAL A 86 -17.98 -1.67 11.29
CA VAL A 86 -17.91 -2.74 12.28
C VAL A 86 -16.90 -2.43 13.36
N ASN A 87 -17.25 -2.76 14.60
CA ASN A 87 -16.30 -2.70 15.68
C ASN A 87 -15.39 -3.93 15.62
N LEU A 88 -14.06 -3.71 15.53
CA LEU A 88 -13.09 -4.78 15.36
C LEU A 88 -13.14 -5.84 16.47
N GLU A 89 -13.40 -5.45 17.72
CA GLU A 89 -13.50 -6.38 18.85
C GLU A 89 -14.78 -7.23 18.78
N GLN A 90 -15.89 -6.62 18.34
CA GLN A 90 -17.13 -7.36 18.10
C GLN A 90 -16.99 -8.29 16.90
N THR A 91 -16.34 -7.84 15.83
CA THR A 91 -16.01 -8.69 14.68
C THR A 91 -15.24 -9.92 15.10
N LYS A 92 -14.24 -9.75 15.99
CA LYS A 92 -13.51 -10.90 16.55
C LYS A 92 -14.45 -11.89 17.23
N LYS A 93 -15.40 -11.43 18.06
CA LYS A 93 -16.32 -12.30 18.80
C LYS A 93 -17.35 -13.00 17.91
N LEU A 94 -17.87 -12.28 16.91
CA LEU A 94 -18.98 -12.76 16.09
C LEU A 94 -18.55 -13.66 14.93
N PHE A 95 -17.34 -13.44 14.40
CA PHE A 95 -16.94 -14.02 13.12
C PHE A 95 -15.76 -15.00 13.18
N ILE A 96 -15.08 -15.10 14.31
CA ILE A 96 -13.78 -15.78 14.37
C ILE A 96 -13.82 -17.15 15.06
N GLU A 97 -14.91 -17.56 15.66
CA GLU A 97 -15.02 -18.90 16.25
C GLU A 97 -14.86 -20.01 15.20
N GLU A 98 -15.20 -19.73 13.93
CA GLU A 98 -15.14 -20.67 12.81
C GLU A 98 -14.11 -20.27 11.72
N SER A 99 -13.40 -19.16 11.89
CA SER A 99 -12.48 -18.64 10.85
C SER A 99 -11.06 -19.15 11.03
N SER A 100 -10.28 -19.14 9.94
CA SER A 100 -8.90 -19.55 9.94
C SER A 100 -8.06 -18.82 10.98
N SER A 101 -7.03 -19.47 11.44
CA SER A 101 -6.05 -18.85 12.34
C SER A 101 -5.41 -17.60 11.75
N GLU A 102 -5.32 -17.45 10.42
CA GLU A 102 -4.70 -16.31 9.76
C GLU A 102 -5.60 -15.06 9.78
N ILE A 103 -6.90 -15.17 9.47
CA ILE A 103 -7.83 -14.03 9.58
C ILE A 103 -7.91 -13.55 11.03
N LYS A 104 -7.95 -14.48 11.99
CA LYS A 104 -7.93 -14.15 13.42
C LYS A 104 -6.70 -13.34 13.80
N LYS A 105 -5.51 -13.77 13.38
CA LYS A 105 -4.25 -13.04 13.62
C LYS A 105 -4.29 -11.64 13.03
N VAL A 106 -4.81 -11.49 11.81
CA VAL A 106 -4.95 -10.17 11.18
C VAL A 106 -5.87 -9.29 12.02
N ILE A 107 -7.06 -9.77 12.41
CA ILE A 107 -7.99 -8.99 13.23
C ILE A 107 -7.37 -8.61 14.59
N ASP A 108 -6.66 -9.52 15.24
CA ASP A 108 -5.98 -9.23 16.51
C ASP A 108 -4.95 -8.11 16.35
N LEU A 109 -4.12 -8.15 15.31
CA LEU A 109 -3.13 -7.11 15.02
C LEU A 109 -3.79 -5.76 14.66
N LEU A 110 -4.93 -5.78 13.96
CA LEU A 110 -5.70 -4.57 13.66
C LEU A 110 -6.34 -3.98 14.92
N ILE A 111 -6.79 -4.81 15.86
CA ILE A 111 -7.29 -4.37 17.17
C ILE A 111 -6.16 -3.71 17.96
N ASP A 112 -4.99 -4.33 18.01
CA ASP A 112 -3.85 -3.81 18.76
C ASP A 112 -3.42 -2.42 18.27
N ILE A 113 -3.32 -2.22 16.96
CA ILE A 113 -2.97 -0.90 16.42
C ILE A 113 -4.11 0.11 16.60
N ALA A 114 -5.37 -0.30 16.45
CA ALA A 114 -6.52 0.58 16.65
C ALA A 114 -6.70 1.04 18.12
N ARG A 115 -6.20 0.25 19.08
CA ARG A 115 -6.16 0.60 20.51
C ARG A 115 -4.99 1.49 20.90
N ASN A 116 -3.93 1.49 20.09
CA ASN A 116 -2.73 2.26 20.38
C ASN A 116 -2.98 3.76 20.13
N ASN A 117 -3.54 4.44 21.11
CA ASN A 117 -3.83 5.88 21.09
C ASN A 117 -2.80 6.69 21.91
N GLY A 118 -1.70 6.07 22.34
CA GLY A 118 -0.63 6.75 23.05
C GLY A 118 0.12 7.74 22.17
N ASN A 119 0.66 8.80 22.80
CA ASN A 119 1.55 9.72 22.11
C ASN A 119 2.96 9.13 22.10
N GLN A 120 3.54 8.99 20.91
CA GLN A 120 4.89 8.48 20.71
C GLN A 120 5.66 9.42 19.77
N SER A 121 7.00 9.34 19.77
CA SER A 121 7.80 10.04 18.79
C SER A 121 7.57 9.46 17.38
N PRO A 122 7.68 10.28 16.31
CA PRO A 122 7.58 9.81 14.92
C PRO A 122 8.46 8.59 14.62
N SER A 123 9.69 8.55 15.12
CA SER A 123 10.59 7.41 14.95
C SER A 123 10.09 6.13 15.62
N LEU A 124 9.45 6.24 16.78
CA LEU A 124 8.86 5.08 17.47
C LEU A 124 7.61 4.58 16.73
N TRP A 125 6.81 5.50 16.17
CA TRP A 125 5.70 5.15 15.30
C TRP A 125 6.16 4.43 14.03
N ALA A 126 7.21 4.91 13.36
CA ALA A 126 7.80 4.24 12.19
C ALA A 126 8.20 2.79 12.50
N LYS A 127 8.85 2.55 13.64
CA LYS A 127 9.19 1.21 14.13
C LYS A 127 7.95 0.37 14.44
N THR A 128 6.93 0.97 15.04
CA THR A 128 5.66 0.29 15.37
C THR A 128 4.94 -0.15 14.10
N PHE A 129 4.86 0.72 13.09
CA PHE A 129 4.25 0.41 11.78
C PHE A 129 5.03 -0.67 11.03
N SER A 130 6.37 -0.59 11.00
CA SER A 130 7.20 -1.62 10.39
C SER A 130 6.99 -2.99 11.04
N LYS A 131 6.93 -3.05 12.37
CA LYS A 131 6.69 -4.28 13.11
C LYS A 131 5.29 -4.85 12.85
N LEU A 132 4.26 -4.00 12.83
CA LEU A 132 2.89 -4.39 12.52
C LEU A 132 2.78 -5.00 11.12
N LEU A 133 3.31 -4.30 10.10
CA LEU A 133 3.27 -4.75 8.72
C LEU A 133 4.03 -6.07 8.54
N LYS A 134 5.18 -6.21 9.19
CA LYS A 134 5.93 -7.48 9.21
C LYS A 134 5.12 -8.63 9.82
N ASN A 135 4.44 -8.40 10.94
CA ASN A 135 3.63 -9.41 11.61
C ASN A 135 2.41 -9.84 10.79
N LEU A 136 1.88 -8.92 9.97
CA LEU A 136 0.81 -9.20 9.00
C LEU A 136 1.31 -9.95 7.76
N GLY A 137 2.62 -10.15 7.63
CA GLY A 137 3.22 -10.75 6.44
C GLY A 137 3.13 -9.86 5.21
N TRP A 138 3.06 -8.53 5.41
CA TRP A 138 3.09 -7.57 4.32
C TRP A 138 4.45 -7.69 3.61
N ILE A 139 4.43 -8.19 2.36
CA ILE A 139 5.58 -8.40 1.45
C ILE A 139 6.59 -9.49 1.91
N PHE A 140 6.61 -9.87 3.18
CA PHE A 140 7.57 -10.85 3.71
C PHE A 140 7.06 -12.29 3.55
N ASP A 141 7.07 -12.80 2.33
CA ASP A 141 6.94 -14.25 2.12
C ASP A 141 8.31 -14.79 1.69
N SER A 142 8.88 -15.65 2.50
CA SER A 142 10.18 -16.30 2.23
C SER A 142 10.13 -17.23 1.00
N GLU A 143 8.92 -17.52 0.50
CA GLU A 143 8.71 -18.47 -0.60
C GLU A 143 8.49 -17.76 -1.96
N LYS A 144 8.31 -16.44 -1.97
CA LYS A 144 8.05 -15.69 -3.20
C LYS A 144 9.24 -14.78 -3.55
N SER A 145 9.77 -14.93 -4.75
CA SER A 145 10.71 -13.93 -5.29
C SER A 145 9.96 -12.65 -5.58
N PHE A 146 10.39 -11.55 -4.96
CA PHE A 146 9.85 -10.21 -5.22
C PHE A 146 10.13 -9.78 -6.66
N SER A 147 9.15 -9.18 -7.30
CA SER A 147 9.35 -8.46 -8.55
C SER A 147 10.24 -7.22 -8.30
N SER A 148 10.94 -6.79 -9.35
CA SER A 148 11.74 -5.56 -9.27
C SER A 148 10.90 -4.35 -8.84
N HIS A 149 9.63 -4.30 -9.25
CA HIS A 149 8.66 -3.28 -8.85
C HIS A 149 8.40 -3.31 -7.33
N GLU A 150 8.09 -4.49 -6.77
CA GLU A 150 7.82 -4.63 -5.32
C GLU A 150 9.04 -4.25 -4.48
N ILE A 151 10.26 -4.62 -4.91
CA ILE A 151 11.51 -4.23 -4.23
C ILE A 151 11.67 -2.70 -4.24
N GLN A 152 11.43 -2.05 -5.37
CA GLN A 152 11.55 -0.60 -5.49
C GLN A 152 10.49 0.13 -4.66
N CYS A 153 9.24 -0.36 -4.65
CA CYS A 153 8.18 0.16 -3.77
C CYS A 153 8.56 0.04 -2.30
N LEU A 154 9.11 -1.11 -1.88
CA LEU A 154 9.54 -1.34 -0.50
C LEU A 154 10.69 -0.41 -0.11
N THR A 155 11.66 -0.22 -1.00
CA THR A 155 12.76 0.73 -0.78
C THR A 155 12.21 2.15 -0.57
N SER A 156 11.32 2.60 -1.46
CA SER A 156 10.69 3.93 -1.36
C SER A 156 9.82 4.07 -0.10
N TRP A 157 9.15 3.00 0.33
CA TRP A 157 8.41 2.97 1.59
C TRP A 157 9.32 3.15 2.80
N ASN A 158 10.45 2.44 2.85
CA ASN A 158 11.41 2.57 3.94
C ASN A 158 11.98 4.01 4.01
N GLU A 159 12.28 4.62 2.86
CA GLU A 159 12.69 6.02 2.80
C GLU A 159 11.60 6.95 3.38
N CYS A 160 10.29 6.70 3.11
CA CYS A 160 9.21 7.46 3.73
C CYS A 160 9.13 7.27 5.25
N LEU A 161 9.45 6.08 5.76
CA LEU A 161 9.53 5.85 7.21
C LEU A 161 10.74 6.54 7.84
N ASP A 162 11.86 6.65 7.14
CA ASP A 162 13.03 7.40 7.58
C ASP A 162 12.73 8.92 7.57
N ASP A 163 12.05 9.43 6.54
CA ASP A 163 11.55 10.80 6.48
C ASP A 163 10.61 11.10 7.66
N LEU A 164 9.68 10.19 7.96
CA LEU A 164 8.80 10.30 9.12
C LEU A 164 9.60 10.34 10.42
N ALA A 165 10.58 9.46 10.58
CA ALA A 165 11.43 9.40 11.78
C ALA A 165 12.24 10.69 11.98
N SER A 166 12.62 11.38 10.90
CA SER A 166 13.35 12.64 10.96
C SER A 166 12.55 13.78 11.59
N LEU A 167 11.21 13.66 11.62
CA LEU A 167 10.32 14.64 12.26
C LEU A 167 10.46 14.69 13.79
N ASP A 168 11.18 13.74 14.41
CA ASP A 168 11.52 13.80 15.85
C ASP A 168 12.19 15.12 16.25
N MET A 169 12.90 15.75 15.32
CA MET A 169 13.58 17.03 15.57
C MET A 169 12.62 18.21 15.72
N PHE A 170 11.42 18.11 15.15
CA PHE A 170 10.44 19.19 15.10
C PHE A 170 9.18 18.88 15.92
N ASN A 171 8.80 17.62 15.94
CA ASN A 171 7.59 17.15 16.61
C ASN A 171 7.98 16.34 17.85
N GLY A 172 7.41 16.69 19.00
CA GLY A 172 7.51 15.88 20.18
C GLY A 172 6.77 14.55 20.02
N LYS A 173 6.14 14.07 21.09
CA LYS A 173 5.27 12.89 21.02
C LYS A 173 3.92 13.27 20.44
N ILE A 174 3.51 12.61 19.37
CA ILE A 174 2.26 12.85 18.64
C ILE A 174 1.37 11.60 18.66
N PRO A 175 0.03 11.76 18.56
CA PRO A 175 -0.90 10.64 18.50
C PRO A 175 -0.84 9.94 17.15
N ARG A 176 -1.37 8.70 17.10
CA ARG A 176 -1.40 7.87 15.89
C ARG A 176 -2.05 8.58 14.70
N ASP A 177 -3.17 9.24 14.91
CA ASP A 177 -3.93 9.85 13.82
C ASP A 177 -3.16 11.00 13.15
N GLU A 178 -2.35 11.72 13.92
CA GLU A 178 -1.50 12.79 13.40
C GLU A 178 -0.33 12.21 12.60
N VAL A 179 0.41 11.26 13.18
CA VAL A 179 1.54 10.62 12.48
C VAL A 179 1.10 9.87 11.23
N THR A 180 -0.12 9.32 11.21
CA THR A 180 -0.67 8.65 10.02
C THR A 180 -0.93 9.65 8.89
N LYS A 181 -1.44 10.84 9.21
CA LYS A 181 -1.62 11.92 8.22
C LYS A 181 -0.28 12.39 7.67
N GLU A 182 0.73 12.57 8.53
CA GLU A 182 2.08 12.93 8.08
C GLU A 182 2.65 11.88 7.11
N LEU A 183 2.54 10.59 7.44
CA LEU A 183 3.01 9.54 6.56
C LEU A 183 2.24 9.46 5.23
N GLN A 184 0.92 9.70 5.26
CA GLN A 184 0.11 9.83 4.04
C GLN A 184 0.59 10.99 3.17
N GLN A 185 0.94 12.12 3.77
CA GLN A 185 1.46 13.28 3.04
C GLN A 185 2.84 13.00 2.45
N ILE A 186 3.76 12.42 3.23
CA ILE A 186 5.08 12.01 2.78
C ILE A 186 4.98 11.08 1.57
N THR A 187 4.17 10.02 1.67
CA THR A 187 3.97 9.06 0.57
C THR A 187 3.27 9.64 -0.64
N SER A 188 2.38 10.63 -0.46
CA SER A 188 1.69 11.30 -1.56
C SER A 188 2.59 12.28 -2.30
N ASN A 189 3.54 12.90 -1.61
CA ASN A 189 4.51 13.81 -2.20
C ASN A 189 5.69 13.07 -2.86
N LYS A 190 5.93 11.81 -2.50
CA LYS A 190 6.99 11.01 -3.09
C LYS A 190 6.57 10.45 -4.44
N LEU A 191 7.23 10.92 -5.50
CA LEU A 191 7.03 10.38 -6.85
C LEU A 191 7.73 9.03 -6.97
N PHE A 192 7.01 8.04 -7.46
CA PHE A 192 7.48 6.71 -7.72
C PHE A 192 7.48 6.44 -9.23
N GLN A 193 8.62 5.98 -9.73
CA GLN A 193 8.79 5.56 -11.11
C GLN A 193 9.59 4.26 -11.11
N VAL A 194 9.07 3.25 -11.76
CA VAL A 194 9.78 1.97 -11.91
C VAL A 194 11.01 2.17 -12.80
N LYS A 195 12.19 1.94 -12.25
CA LYS A 195 13.43 1.91 -13.01
C LYS A 195 13.51 0.56 -13.73
N THR A 196 13.26 0.53 -15.04
CA THR A 196 13.63 -0.61 -15.88
C THR A 196 15.15 -0.69 -15.96
N LYS A 197 15.73 -1.87 -15.69
CA LYS A 197 17.14 -2.10 -16.04
C LYS A 197 17.23 -1.96 -17.56
N GLU A 198 17.90 -0.92 -18.05
CA GLU A 198 18.37 -0.91 -19.43
C GLU A 198 19.19 -2.19 -19.62
N GLN A 199 18.73 -3.06 -20.49
CA GLN A 199 19.57 -4.12 -21.01
C GLN A 199 20.67 -3.39 -21.78
N SER A 200 21.86 -3.30 -21.17
CA SER A 200 23.08 -2.96 -21.90
C SER A 200 23.25 -4.02 -22.97
N ILE A 201 22.87 -3.66 -24.17
CA ILE A 201 23.20 -4.39 -25.39
C ILE A 201 24.72 -4.25 -25.53
N GLN A 202 25.42 -5.35 -25.25
CA GLN A 202 26.80 -5.55 -25.71
C GLN A 202 26.82 -5.96 -27.19
#